data_77b6ca6ab676037e850a18eb467a1ff2
#
_entry.id   77b6ca6ab676037e850a18eb467a1ff2
#
_cell.length_a   1.000
_cell.length_b   1.000
_cell.length_c   1.000
_cell.angle_alpha   90.00
_cell.angle_beta   90.00
_cell.angle_gamma   90.00
#
_symmetry.space_group_name_H-M   'P 1'
#
loop_
_entity.id
_entity.type
_entity.pdbx_description
1 polymer ?
#
loop_
_entity_poly.entity_id
_entity_poly.type
_entity_poly.pdbx_seq_one_letter_code
_entity_poly.pdbx_strand_id
1 'polypeptide(L)'
;MTDDAVHTAPGRARQSDIYRAGASGSRPRIPTSWPDLVAAAERAMSPEAWAYIAGSAGRESTAEANYDAFDAWRLVPRMLRDVSSRDLSIELFGRRHPFPIIVSPVGVLELVDPDADLAIARAAGSLGVTSVISSQASFPMERIAAEDAGPRWFQLYWSSDDELVESFVSRAEASGAEAIVVTLDTGMLGWRPRDLDRGFLPFIQGMGIAQYTSDPVFRRLVSERMARPATGAKPRVTSAAVRTLVSMTKRHPGTFRENLRSGEPRAAVETFLDVFSRPSLSWSDLPFLRERTRLPILLKGIQHPDDARQALDAGIDGIVVSTHAGRQVDGAIGALDALPGVVEAVGGRVPVILDSGVRGGADVVRALALGATAVGVGRSWVYGLAIDGEQGAREVLQNLIAETDLVLGLSGVATVAELGPEAVTRI
;
A
#
# COMPACT_ATOMS: atom_id res chain seq x y z
N MET A 1 23.13 29.17 25.23
CA MET A 1 22.41 29.51 24.00
C MET A 1 21.65 28.25 23.63
N THR A 2 20.42 28.14 24.08
CA THR A 2 19.52 27.01 23.85
C THR A 2 19.05 27.09 22.41
N ASP A 3 19.29 26.00 21.70
CA ASP A 3 18.90 25.79 20.30
C ASP A 3 17.37 25.61 20.25
N ASP A 4 16.63 26.72 20.26
CA ASP A 4 15.21 26.75 19.92
C ASP A 4 15.09 26.58 18.42
N ALA A 5 15.25 25.34 17.94
CA ALA A 5 14.71 24.94 16.66
C ALA A 5 13.19 25.12 16.75
N VAL A 6 12.72 26.26 16.30
CA VAL A 6 11.30 26.51 16.06
C VAL A 6 10.84 25.38 15.13
N HIS A 7 10.19 24.35 15.67
CA HIS A 7 9.53 23.31 14.89
C HIS A 7 8.46 23.99 14.04
N THR A 8 8.87 24.45 12.86
CA THR A 8 7.96 25.06 11.91
C THR A 8 6.99 23.95 11.49
N ALA A 9 5.70 24.14 11.81
CA ALA A 9 4.65 23.18 11.44
C ALA A 9 4.77 22.78 9.96
N PRO A 10 4.66 21.49 9.61
CA PRO A 10 4.98 20.99 8.27
C PRO A 10 4.19 21.68 7.16
N GLY A 11 2.94 22.04 7.41
CA GLY A 11 2.10 22.76 6.45
C GLY A 11 2.65 24.12 6.07
N ARG A 12 3.00 24.94 7.06
CA ARG A 12 3.59 26.27 6.82
C ARG A 12 4.97 26.19 6.18
N ALA A 13 5.79 25.23 6.61
CA ALA A 13 7.10 25.02 6.03
C ALA A 13 7.00 24.74 4.53
N ARG A 14 6.18 23.74 4.17
CA ARG A 14 6.00 23.33 2.77
C ARG A 14 5.43 24.43 1.90
N GLN A 15 4.40 25.16 2.37
CA GLN A 15 3.87 26.33 1.64
C GLN A 15 4.94 27.39 1.41
N SER A 16 5.71 27.72 2.43
CA SER A 16 6.75 28.74 2.34
C SER A 16 7.83 28.37 1.35
N ASP A 17 8.24 27.10 1.28
CA ASP A 17 9.24 26.61 0.35
C ASP A 17 8.74 26.71 -1.09
N ILE A 18 7.48 26.30 -1.34
CA ILE A 18 6.85 26.40 -2.66
C ILE A 18 6.74 27.87 -3.11
N TYR A 19 6.28 28.77 -2.24
CA TYR A 19 6.12 30.19 -2.60
C TYR A 19 7.46 30.90 -2.80
N ARG A 20 8.48 30.58 -1.99
CA ARG A 20 9.84 31.11 -2.19
C ARG A 20 10.45 30.66 -3.50
N ALA A 21 10.31 29.37 -3.84
CA ALA A 21 10.74 28.84 -5.13
C ALA A 21 10.01 29.53 -6.29
N GLY A 22 8.69 29.76 -6.14
CA GLY A 22 7.87 30.47 -7.12
C GLY A 22 8.31 31.92 -7.33
N ALA A 23 8.73 32.62 -6.28
CA ALA A 23 9.28 33.97 -6.39
C ALA A 23 10.59 34.02 -7.25
N SER A 24 11.30 32.90 -7.34
CA SER A 24 12.48 32.72 -8.19
C SER A 24 12.15 32.10 -9.57
N GLY A 25 10.86 31.98 -9.92
CA GLY A 25 10.40 31.44 -11.20
C GLY A 25 10.35 29.91 -11.26
N SER A 26 10.61 29.21 -10.15
CA SER A 26 10.51 27.75 -10.06
C SER A 26 9.12 27.31 -9.66
N ARG A 27 8.60 26.25 -10.29
CA ARG A 27 7.29 25.65 -9.94
C ARG A 27 7.47 24.23 -9.45
N PRO A 28 6.57 23.73 -8.54
CA PRO A 28 6.59 22.34 -8.14
C PRO A 28 6.50 21.41 -9.36
N ARG A 29 7.35 20.39 -9.40
CA ARG A 29 7.30 19.37 -10.44
C ARG A 29 6.12 18.42 -10.20
N ILE A 30 5.84 18.15 -8.93
CA ILE A 30 4.70 17.35 -8.51
C ILE A 30 3.49 18.28 -8.30
N PRO A 31 2.39 18.09 -9.06
CA PRO A 31 1.16 18.85 -8.84
C PRO A 31 0.62 18.66 -7.42
N THR A 32 0.11 19.73 -6.82
CA THR A 32 -0.48 19.70 -5.48
C THR A 32 -1.98 19.39 -5.50
N SER A 33 -2.65 19.55 -6.64
CA SER A 33 -4.05 19.18 -6.82
C SER A 33 -4.18 17.73 -7.27
N TRP A 34 -5.18 17.02 -6.76
CA TRP A 34 -5.44 15.63 -7.13
C TRP A 34 -5.68 15.43 -8.64
N PRO A 35 -6.56 16.20 -9.32
CA PRO A 35 -6.77 16.01 -10.75
C PRO A 35 -5.52 16.20 -11.62
N ASP A 36 -4.69 17.20 -11.27
CA ASP A 36 -3.46 17.46 -12.01
C ASP A 36 -2.39 16.40 -11.74
N LEU A 37 -2.32 15.86 -10.50
CA LEU A 37 -1.44 14.75 -10.14
C LEU A 37 -1.80 13.50 -10.95
N VAL A 38 -3.08 13.16 -11.01
CA VAL A 38 -3.60 12.03 -11.81
C VAL A 38 -3.25 12.21 -13.29
N ALA A 39 -3.53 13.38 -13.87
CA ALA A 39 -3.24 13.65 -15.27
C ALA A 39 -1.75 13.65 -15.59
N ALA A 40 -0.90 14.10 -14.66
CA ALA A 40 0.55 14.04 -14.83
C ALA A 40 1.08 12.61 -14.77
N ALA A 41 0.56 11.79 -13.86
CA ALA A 41 0.92 10.38 -13.70
C ALA A 41 0.50 9.55 -14.93
N GLU A 42 -0.70 9.79 -15.48
CA GLU A 42 -1.16 9.13 -16.70
C GLU A 42 -0.22 9.39 -17.87
N ARG A 43 0.26 10.64 -18.01
CA ARG A 43 1.25 10.98 -19.06
C ARG A 43 2.63 10.37 -18.85
N ALA A 44 2.99 10.09 -17.59
CA ALA A 44 4.31 9.54 -17.23
C ALA A 44 4.38 8.02 -17.37
N MET A 45 3.24 7.33 -17.28
CA MET A 45 3.17 5.87 -17.34
C MET A 45 2.94 5.35 -18.76
N SER A 46 3.36 4.11 -19.03
CA SER A 46 2.88 3.39 -20.22
C SER A 46 1.38 3.06 -20.08
N PRO A 47 0.68 2.80 -21.21
CA PRO A 47 -0.74 2.43 -21.16
C PRO A 47 -1.02 1.17 -20.31
N GLU A 48 -0.10 0.21 -20.29
CA GLU A 48 -0.19 -1.01 -19.49
C GLU A 48 0.01 -0.70 -17.99
N ALA A 49 1.02 0.11 -17.66
CA ALA A 49 1.29 0.53 -16.28
C ALA A 49 0.10 1.34 -15.73
N TRP A 50 -0.41 2.29 -16.52
CA TRP A 50 -1.58 3.08 -16.14
C TRP A 50 -2.82 2.22 -15.92
N ALA A 51 -3.11 1.29 -16.85
CA ALA A 51 -4.23 0.36 -16.72
C ALA A 51 -4.13 -0.46 -15.42
N TYR A 52 -2.93 -0.98 -15.12
CA TYR A 52 -2.71 -1.79 -13.94
C TYR A 52 -2.79 -0.98 -12.63
N ILE A 53 -2.16 0.19 -12.57
CA ILE A 53 -2.09 1.01 -11.33
C ILE A 53 -3.40 1.75 -11.07
N ALA A 54 -3.97 2.41 -12.09
CA ALA A 54 -5.17 3.24 -11.94
C ALA A 54 -6.47 2.45 -12.04
N GLY A 55 -6.47 1.31 -12.76
CA GLY A 55 -7.65 0.48 -13.00
C GLY A 55 -8.20 -0.18 -11.74
N SER A 56 -9.48 -0.52 -11.78
CA SER A 56 -10.23 -1.19 -10.73
C SER A 56 -11.07 -2.36 -11.29
N ALA A 57 -11.84 -3.04 -10.45
CA ALA A 57 -12.67 -4.18 -10.86
C ALA A 57 -13.96 -3.72 -11.55
N GLY A 58 -14.51 -4.55 -12.42
CA GLY A 58 -15.81 -4.39 -13.06
C GLY A 58 -15.98 -3.05 -13.76
N ARG A 59 -17.00 -2.30 -13.43
CA ARG A 59 -17.26 -0.95 -13.90
C ARG A 59 -16.54 0.14 -13.12
N GLU A 60 -15.68 -0.26 -12.18
CA GLU A 60 -14.94 0.62 -11.27
C GLU A 60 -15.84 1.37 -10.26
N SER A 61 -17.09 0.90 -10.07
CA SER A 61 -18.07 1.58 -9.21
C SER A 61 -17.65 1.60 -7.73
N THR A 62 -16.90 0.61 -7.24
CA THR A 62 -16.34 0.66 -5.88
C THR A 62 -15.23 1.71 -5.76
N ALA A 63 -14.46 1.95 -6.83
CA ALA A 63 -13.46 3.02 -6.81
C ALA A 63 -14.14 4.40 -6.75
N GLU A 64 -15.24 4.59 -7.47
CA GLU A 64 -16.09 5.79 -7.39
C GLU A 64 -16.72 5.92 -6.00
N ALA A 65 -17.32 4.85 -5.47
CA ALA A 65 -17.91 4.83 -4.13
C ALA A 65 -16.91 5.21 -3.02
N ASN A 66 -15.64 4.88 -3.16
CA ASN A 66 -14.61 5.33 -2.22
C ASN A 66 -14.46 6.86 -2.23
N TYR A 67 -14.53 7.52 -3.38
CA TYR A 67 -14.46 9.00 -3.47
C TYR A 67 -15.76 9.64 -2.98
N ASP A 68 -16.90 9.10 -3.39
CA ASP A 68 -18.23 9.59 -2.99
C ASP A 68 -18.41 9.50 -1.47
N ALA A 69 -17.90 8.44 -0.83
CA ALA A 69 -17.92 8.28 0.60
C ALA A 69 -17.21 9.45 1.32
N PHE A 70 -16.05 9.91 0.83
CA PHE A 70 -15.41 11.11 1.38
C PHE A 70 -16.18 12.38 1.07
N ASP A 71 -16.76 12.48 -0.12
CA ASP A 71 -17.51 13.66 -0.54
C ASP A 71 -18.86 13.81 0.17
N ALA A 72 -19.39 12.74 0.78
CA ALA A 72 -20.57 12.76 1.64
C ALA A 72 -20.32 13.37 3.03
N TRP A 73 -19.08 13.57 3.44
CA TRP A 73 -18.73 14.16 4.73
C TRP A 73 -18.09 15.53 4.57
N ARG A 74 -18.45 16.46 5.46
CA ARG A 74 -17.87 17.82 5.53
C ARG A 74 -17.26 18.07 6.89
N LEU A 75 -16.08 18.70 6.89
CA LEU A 75 -15.48 19.22 8.11
C LEU A 75 -16.30 20.40 8.65
N VAL A 76 -16.40 20.53 9.95
CA VAL A 76 -17.08 21.61 10.66
C VAL A 76 -16.04 22.42 11.44
N PRO A 77 -15.42 23.45 10.82
CA PRO A 77 -14.36 24.23 11.48
C PRO A 77 -14.87 24.99 12.70
N ARG A 78 -14.05 25.04 13.76
CA ARG A 78 -14.31 25.83 14.97
C ARG A 78 -13.29 26.95 15.07
N MET A 79 -13.81 28.18 15.26
CA MET A 79 -12.99 29.38 15.27
C MET A 79 -12.52 29.77 16.69
N LEU A 80 -11.53 30.66 16.75
CA LEU A 80 -10.97 31.22 17.98
C LEU A 80 -10.38 30.16 18.93
N ARG A 81 -9.78 29.13 18.34
CA ARG A 81 -8.99 28.15 19.07
C ARG A 81 -7.49 28.38 18.80
N ASP A 82 -6.69 28.21 19.85
CA ASP A 82 -5.23 28.30 19.70
C ASP A 82 -4.72 27.04 19.03
N VAL A 83 -4.22 27.18 17.80
CA VAL A 83 -3.59 26.16 16.99
C VAL A 83 -2.17 26.55 16.59
N SER A 84 -1.54 27.40 17.39
CA SER A 84 -0.17 27.87 17.16
C SER A 84 0.85 26.73 17.23
N SER A 85 0.59 25.73 18.08
CA SER A 85 1.34 24.48 18.16
C SER A 85 0.42 23.30 17.81
N ARG A 86 0.84 22.47 16.86
CA ARG A 86 0.08 21.30 16.44
C ARG A 86 0.92 20.03 16.54
N ASP A 87 0.29 18.91 16.92
CA ASP A 87 0.90 17.59 16.98
C ASP A 87 0.08 16.59 16.14
N LEU A 88 0.69 16.12 15.05
CA LEU A 88 0.11 15.12 14.15
C LEU A 88 0.47 13.70 14.57
N SER A 89 1.25 13.52 15.64
CA SER A 89 1.74 12.18 15.99
C SER A 89 0.62 11.29 16.53
N ILE A 90 0.82 10.00 16.31
CA ILE A 90 -0.04 8.92 16.81
C ILE A 90 0.82 7.82 17.44
N GLU A 91 0.20 6.95 18.21
CA GLU A 91 0.83 5.73 18.71
C GLU A 91 0.23 4.50 18.05
N LEU A 92 1.09 3.60 17.52
CA LEU A 92 0.72 2.30 17.01
C LEU A 92 1.72 1.25 17.53
N PHE A 93 1.20 0.21 18.16
CA PHE A 93 1.98 -0.92 18.67
C PHE A 93 3.17 -0.52 19.56
N GLY A 94 2.96 0.47 20.43
CA GLY A 94 3.98 0.98 21.35
C GLY A 94 5.04 1.88 20.71
N ARG A 95 4.86 2.28 19.44
CA ARG A 95 5.71 3.22 18.75
C ARG A 95 4.99 4.52 18.45
N ARG A 96 5.66 5.66 18.68
CA ARG A 96 5.21 6.96 18.23
C ARG A 96 5.56 7.17 16.75
N HIS A 97 4.55 7.46 15.95
CA HIS A 97 4.67 7.84 14.54
C HIS A 97 4.45 9.33 14.41
N PRO A 98 5.30 10.07 13.67
CA PRO A 98 5.20 11.53 13.59
C PRO A 98 3.95 12.03 12.87
N PHE A 99 3.33 11.17 12.05
CA PHE A 99 2.15 11.50 11.26
C PHE A 99 1.17 10.33 11.24
N PRO A 100 -0.15 10.60 11.12
CA PRO A 100 -1.18 9.56 11.06
C PRO A 100 -1.32 8.96 9.66
N ILE A 101 -0.21 8.82 8.93
CA ILE A 101 -0.15 8.40 7.54
C ILE A 101 0.76 7.19 7.42
N ILE A 102 0.30 6.18 6.68
CA ILE A 102 1.04 4.96 6.37
C ILE A 102 1.07 4.78 4.86
N VAL A 103 2.21 4.39 4.31
CA VAL A 103 2.34 3.99 2.91
C VAL A 103 1.74 2.59 2.76
N SER A 104 0.54 2.51 2.16
CA SER A 104 -0.14 1.23 1.89
C SER A 104 0.65 0.38 0.89
N PRO A 105 0.60 -0.96 1.01
CA PRO A 105 1.34 -1.85 0.12
C PRO A 105 0.81 -1.76 -1.31
N VAL A 106 1.72 -1.54 -2.25
CA VAL A 106 1.46 -1.61 -3.69
C VAL A 106 2.51 -2.50 -4.32
N GLY A 107 2.07 -3.52 -5.05
CA GLY A 107 2.97 -4.44 -5.73
C GLY A 107 3.36 -3.99 -7.14
N VAL A 108 4.38 -4.64 -7.69
CA VAL A 108 4.79 -4.52 -9.10
C VAL A 108 5.23 -3.10 -9.49
N LEU A 109 5.87 -2.39 -8.57
CA LEU A 109 6.27 -0.99 -8.77
C LEU A 109 7.31 -0.79 -9.89
N GLU A 110 8.00 -1.84 -10.32
CA GLU A 110 8.89 -1.81 -11.50
C GLU A 110 8.15 -1.47 -12.82
N LEU A 111 6.82 -1.51 -12.85
CA LEU A 111 6.02 -0.99 -13.96
C LEU A 111 6.07 0.53 -14.06
N VAL A 112 6.39 1.19 -12.96
CA VAL A 112 6.28 2.63 -12.77
C VAL A 112 7.64 3.29 -12.73
N ASP A 113 8.58 2.68 -11.98
CA ASP A 113 9.92 3.21 -11.77
C ASP A 113 10.92 2.06 -11.59
N PRO A 114 12.14 2.13 -12.15
CA PRO A 114 13.14 1.07 -12.03
C PRO A 114 13.64 0.83 -10.60
N ASP A 115 13.65 1.85 -9.73
CA ASP A 115 13.99 1.71 -8.33
C ASP A 115 12.81 1.23 -7.46
N ALA A 116 11.59 1.28 -8.00
CA ALA A 116 10.40 0.63 -7.45
C ALA A 116 10.26 0.76 -5.91
N ASP A 117 10.28 -0.38 -5.21
CA ASP A 117 10.11 -0.47 -3.76
C ASP A 117 11.26 0.21 -2.99
N LEU A 118 12.46 0.27 -3.56
CA LEU A 118 13.61 0.94 -2.94
C LEU A 118 13.38 2.45 -2.87
N ALA A 119 12.84 3.03 -3.94
CA ALA A 119 12.54 4.46 -4.03
C ALA A 119 11.49 4.88 -2.99
N ILE A 120 10.39 4.12 -2.85
CA ILE A 120 9.38 4.47 -1.85
C ILE A 120 9.85 4.22 -0.42
N ALA A 121 10.65 3.18 -0.16
CA ALA A 121 11.23 2.94 1.15
C ALA A 121 12.10 4.14 1.59
N ARG A 122 13.03 4.60 0.74
CA ARG A 122 13.85 5.78 1.01
C ARG A 122 13.02 7.06 1.18
N ALA A 123 12.01 7.27 0.32
CA ALA A 123 11.13 8.43 0.39
C ALA A 123 10.35 8.47 1.72
N ALA A 124 9.72 7.37 2.10
CA ALA A 124 8.94 7.25 3.33
C ALA A 124 9.83 7.35 4.58
N GLY A 125 10.94 6.61 4.61
CA GLY A 125 11.86 6.59 5.74
C GLY A 125 12.50 7.96 6.00
N SER A 126 12.84 8.73 4.95
CA SER A 126 13.33 10.10 5.10
C SER A 126 12.35 11.06 5.80
N LEU A 127 11.07 10.70 5.84
CA LEU A 127 9.99 11.45 6.51
C LEU A 127 9.56 10.79 7.83
N GLY A 128 10.13 9.64 8.20
CA GLY A 128 9.68 8.86 9.35
C GLY A 128 8.29 8.22 9.16
N VAL A 129 7.82 8.10 7.93
CA VAL A 129 6.52 7.49 7.60
C VAL A 129 6.70 5.99 7.46
N THR A 130 5.82 5.22 8.11
CA THR A 130 5.82 3.75 8.00
C THR A 130 5.46 3.32 6.59
N SER A 131 6.30 2.45 6.00
CA SER A 131 6.01 1.81 4.72
C SER A 131 5.62 0.35 4.90
N VAL A 132 4.62 -0.12 4.13
CA VAL A 132 4.21 -1.53 4.12
C VAL A 132 4.77 -2.19 2.87
N ILE A 133 5.76 -3.09 3.05
CA ILE A 133 6.39 -3.83 1.96
C ILE A 133 5.38 -4.87 1.42
N SER A 134 5.15 -4.86 0.11
CA SER A 134 4.26 -5.82 -0.53
C SER A 134 4.92 -7.20 -0.69
N SER A 135 4.15 -8.29 -0.51
CA SER A 135 4.60 -9.63 -0.95
C SER A 135 4.74 -9.73 -2.47
N GLN A 136 4.18 -8.77 -3.24
CA GLN A 136 4.38 -8.65 -4.68
C GLN A 136 5.36 -7.52 -5.04
N ALA A 137 6.34 -7.26 -4.18
CA ALA A 137 7.39 -6.28 -4.43
C ALA A 137 8.32 -6.70 -5.58
N SER A 138 8.96 -5.72 -6.20
CA SER A 138 9.92 -5.89 -7.30
C SER A 138 11.35 -6.18 -6.82
N PHE A 139 11.59 -6.01 -5.51
CA PHE A 139 12.85 -6.34 -4.84
C PHE A 139 12.62 -7.21 -3.60
N PRO A 140 13.58 -8.07 -3.21
CA PRO A 140 13.51 -8.81 -1.95
C PRO A 140 13.41 -7.89 -0.73
N MET A 141 12.65 -8.29 0.29
CA MET A 141 12.45 -7.51 1.51
C MET A 141 13.76 -7.18 2.22
N GLU A 142 14.73 -8.07 2.18
CA GLU A 142 16.07 -7.85 2.75
C GLU A 142 16.80 -6.70 2.07
N ARG A 143 16.68 -6.59 0.74
CA ARG A 143 17.27 -5.49 0.00
C ARG A 143 16.55 -4.17 0.28
N ILE A 144 15.21 -4.18 0.34
CA ILE A 144 14.43 -2.99 0.70
C ILE A 144 14.81 -2.53 2.10
N ALA A 145 14.94 -3.45 3.06
CA ALA A 145 15.34 -3.14 4.43
C ALA A 145 16.76 -2.59 4.55
N ALA A 146 17.67 -2.99 3.66
CA ALA A 146 19.04 -2.49 3.65
C ALA A 146 19.18 -1.06 3.08
N GLU A 147 18.21 -0.62 2.27
CA GLU A 147 18.23 0.74 1.66
C GLU A 147 17.70 1.83 2.61
N ASP A 148 16.89 1.46 3.61
CA ASP A 148 16.26 2.41 4.51
C ASP A 148 16.11 1.84 5.92
N ALA A 149 16.45 2.65 6.93
CA ALA A 149 16.25 2.32 8.35
C ALA A 149 14.88 2.77 8.90
N GLY A 150 13.98 3.29 8.07
CA GLY A 150 12.64 3.75 8.47
C GLY A 150 11.73 2.61 8.96
N PRO A 151 10.63 2.98 9.65
CA PRO A 151 9.67 2.00 10.14
C PRO A 151 8.99 1.27 8.98
N ARG A 152 8.93 -0.05 9.08
CA ARG A 152 8.34 -0.88 8.02
C ARG A 152 7.49 -2.00 8.57
N TRP A 153 6.43 -2.33 7.81
CA TRP A 153 5.61 -3.52 8.02
C TRP A 153 5.69 -4.41 6.78
N PHE A 154 5.28 -5.66 6.90
CA PHE A 154 5.22 -6.59 5.78
C PHE A 154 3.79 -6.98 5.47
N GLN A 155 3.35 -6.79 4.22
CA GLN A 155 2.06 -7.27 3.75
C GLN A 155 2.19 -8.69 3.24
N LEU A 156 1.36 -9.56 3.78
CA LEU A 156 1.28 -10.98 3.44
C LEU A 156 0.03 -11.25 2.61
N TYR A 157 0.20 -11.75 1.39
CA TYR A 157 -0.81 -12.60 0.77
C TYR A 157 -0.61 -14.02 1.26
N TRP A 158 -1.66 -14.60 1.80
CA TRP A 158 -1.57 -15.95 2.35
C TRP A 158 -1.45 -16.96 1.20
N SER A 159 -0.29 -17.58 1.10
CA SER A 159 0.00 -18.62 0.11
C SER A 159 -0.86 -19.87 0.35
N SER A 160 -1.09 -20.64 -0.72
CA SER A 160 -1.64 -22.00 -0.57
C SER A 160 -0.64 -23.02 0.04
N ASP A 161 0.64 -22.63 0.16
CA ASP A 161 1.70 -23.41 0.79
C ASP A 161 2.05 -22.80 2.16
N ASP A 162 1.82 -23.53 3.25
CA ASP A 162 1.99 -23.04 4.61
C ASP A 162 3.47 -22.85 4.99
N GLU A 163 4.41 -23.65 4.43
CA GLU A 163 5.84 -23.46 4.68
C GLU A 163 6.33 -22.14 4.05
N LEU A 164 5.74 -21.75 2.90
CA LEU A 164 6.05 -20.47 2.26
C LEU A 164 5.52 -19.29 3.09
N VAL A 165 4.34 -19.42 3.71
CA VAL A 165 3.81 -18.43 4.66
C VAL A 165 4.76 -18.25 5.84
N GLU A 166 5.19 -19.34 6.46
CA GLU A 166 6.14 -19.34 7.57
C GLU A 166 7.48 -18.71 7.19
N SER A 167 8.00 -19.07 6.01
CA SER A 167 9.24 -18.48 5.47
C SER A 167 9.13 -16.96 5.29
N PHE A 168 8.05 -16.47 4.70
CA PHE A 168 7.83 -15.04 4.52
C PHE A 168 7.76 -14.28 5.85
N VAL A 169 7.06 -14.82 6.83
CA VAL A 169 6.96 -14.21 8.16
C VAL A 169 8.33 -14.16 8.85
N SER A 170 9.05 -15.27 8.85
CA SER A 170 10.40 -15.34 9.44
C SER A 170 11.37 -14.36 8.76
N ARG A 171 11.34 -14.25 7.43
CA ARG A 171 12.17 -13.30 6.68
C ARG A 171 11.77 -11.85 6.95
N ALA A 172 10.47 -11.58 7.09
CA ALA A 172 9.98 -10.25 7.44
C ALA A 172 10.48 -9.82 8.82
N GLU A 173 10.40 -10.69 9.82
CA GLU A 173 10.96 -10.44 11.17
C GLU A 173 12.48 -10.19 11.09
N ALA A 174 13.22 -11.06 10.40
CA ALA A 174 14.67 -10.92 10.23
C ALA A 174 15.06 -9.63 9.50
N SER A 175 14.19 -9.12 8.62
CA SER A 175 14.37 -7.85 7.90
C SER A 175 13.92 -6.63 8.71
N GLY A 176 13.52 -6.82 9.98
CA GLY A 176 13.11 -5.73 10.88
C GLY A 176 11.72 -5.17 10.60
N ALA A 177 10.81 -5.98 10.07
CA ALA A 177 9.40 -5.60 10.03
C ALA A 177 8.82 -5.50 11.46
N GLU A 178 7.99 -4.48 11.70
CA GLU A 178 7.39 -4.21 13.02
C GLU A 178 5.94 -4.73 13.13
N ALA A 179 5.34 -5.15 12.02
CA ALA A 179 4.01 -5.78 11.98
C ALA A 179 3.82 -6.59 10.68
N ILE A 180 2.89 -7.54 10.72
CA ILE A 180 2.42 -8.31 9.57
C ILE A 180 1.01 -7.85 9.19
N VAL A 181 0.80 -7.49 7.93
CA VAL A 181 -0.50 -7.05 7.39
C VAL A 181 -1.04 -8.14 6.46
N VAL A 182 -1.93 -8.97 6.97
CA VAL A 182 -2.57 -10.03 6.18
C VAL A 182 -3.66 -9.43 5.30
N THR A 183 -3.51 -9.55 3.99
CA THR A 183 -4.47 -9.04 3.02
C THR A 183 -5.47 -10.13 2.65
N LEU A 184 -6.73 -9.95 3.04
CA LEU A 184 -7.80 -10.94 2.94
C LEU A 184 -8.61 -10.84 1.66
N ASP A 185 -8.71 -9.66 1.09
CA ASP A 185 -9.57 -9.34 -0.05
C ASP A 185 -9.03 -9.84 -1.41
N THR A 186 -7.89 -10.55 -1.42
CA THR A 186 -7.22 -11.05 -2.62
C THR A 186 -7.07 -12.60 -2.61
N GLY A 187 -8.03 -13.31 -2.04
CA GLY A 187 -8.09 -14.79 -2.14
C GLY A 187 -8.22 -15.29 -3.60
N MET A 188 -8.73 -14.42 -4.46
CA MET A 188 -8.80 -14.59 -5.93
C MET A 188 -8.52 -13.26 -6.61
N LEU A 189 -8.09 -13.30 -7.87
CA LEU A 189 -7.87 -12.08 -8.65
C LEU A 189 -9.22 -11.49 -9.10
N GLY A 190 -9.47 -10.21 -8.81
CA GLY A 190 -10.67 -9.49 -9.25
C GLY A 190 -10.75 -9.36 -10.78
N TRP A 191 -11.95 -9.21 -11.31
CA TRP A 191 -12.20 -8.99 -12.73
C TRP A 191 -11.85 -7.54 -13.10
N ARG A 192 -10.67 -7.31 -13.70
CA ARG A 192 -10.12 -5.99 -14.02
C ARG A 192 -10.14 -5.74 -15.53
N PRO A 193 -11.17 -5.08 -16.07
CA PRO A 193 -11.34 -4.92 -17.51
C PRO A 193 -10.16 -4.25 -18.21
N ARG A 194 -9.55 -3.23 -17.59
CA ARG A 194 -8.42 -2.54 -18.20
C ARG A 194 -7.20 -3.45 -18.42
N ASP A 195 -6.98 -4.43 -17.54
CA ASP A 195 -5.91 -5.42 -17.67
C ASP A 195 -6.32 -6.54 -18.65
N LEU A 196 -7.57 -7.03 -18.54
CA LEU A 196 -8.11 -8.12 -19.35
C LEU A 196 -8.20 -7.74 -20.83
N ASP A 197 -8.66 -6.54 -21.17
CA ASP A 197 -8.77 -6.06 -22.55
C ASP A 197 -7.39 -5.92 -23.21
N ARG A 198 -6.34 -5.75 -22.41
CA ARG A 198 -4.94 -5.74 -22.87
C ARG A 198 -4.29 -7.11 -22.85
N GLY A 199 -4.95 -8.12 -22.26
CA GLY A 199 -4.33 -9.42 -22.00
C GLY A 199 -3.04 -9.29 -21.20
N PHE A 200 -2.96 -8.28 -20.31
CA PHE A 200 -1.76 -7.94 -19.57
C PHE A 200 -1.89 -8.31 -18.10
N LEU A 201 -1.02 -9.19 -17.65
CA LEU A 201 -0.81 -9.53 -16.24
C LEU A 201 0.69 -9.48 -15.97
N PRO A 202 1.19 -8.53 -15.18
CA PRO A 202 2.64 -8.29 -15.03
C PRO A 202 3.40 -9.51 -14.50
N PHE A 203 2.78 -10.32 -13.66
CA PHE A 203 3.39 -11.54 -13.11
C PHE A 203 3.79 -12.55 -14.20
N ILE A 204 3.01 -12.64 -15.29
CA ILE A 204 3.37 -13.50 -16.44
C ILE A 204 4.69 -13.06 -17.09
N GLN A 205 5.08 -11.80 -16.89
CA GLN A 205 6.37 -11.29 -17.35
C GLN A 205 7.49 -11.37 -16.31
N GLY A 206 7.23 -12.02 -15.17
CA GLY A 206 8.16 -12.15 -14.06
C GLY A 206 8.28 -10.90 -13.19
N MET A 207 7.36 -9.94 -13.32
CA MET A 207 7.33 -8.72 -12.52
C MET A 207 6.65 -8.97 -11.17
N GLY A 208 7.11 -8.28 -10.11
CA GLY A 208 6.45 -8.31 -8.78
C GLY A 208 6.51 -9.67 -8.07
N ILE A 209 7.46 -10.52 -8.39
CA ILE A 209 7.63 -11.84 -7.73
C ILE A 209 8.96 -12.00 -7.01
N ALA A 210 9.65 -10.88 -6.71
CA ALA A 210 10.99 -10.93 -6.13
C ALA A 210 11.01 -11.53 -4.72
N GLN A 211 9.96 -11.35 -3.92
CA GLN A 211 9.83 -11.98 -2.60
C GLN A 211 9.83 -13.50 -2.72
N TYR A 212 9.16 -14.02 -3.74
CA TYR A 212 9.07 -15.45 -4.03
C TYR A 212 10.39 -16.00 -4.58
N THR A 213 10.93 -15.41 -5.64
CA THR A 213 12.16 -15.92 -6.28
C THR A 213 13.40 -15.83 -5.39
N SER A 214 13.40 -14.97 -4.36
CA SER A 214 14.44 -14.91 -3.33
C SER A 214 14.21 -15.91 -2.19
N ASP A 215 13.01 -16.49 -2.07
CA ASP A 215 12.63 -17.38 -0.97
C ASP A 215 13.15 -18.82 -1.17
N PRO A 216 13.79 -19.44 -0.16
CA PRO A 216 14.30 -20.79 -0.26
C PRO A 216 13.22 -21.86 -0.43
N VAL A 217 12.05 -21.70 0.23
CA VAL A 217 10.91 -22.62 0.12
C VAL A 217 10.34 -22.53 -1.29
N PHE A 218 10.12 -21.32 -1.79
CA PHE A 218 9.62 -21.12 -3.15
C PHE A 218 10.56 -21.71 -4.19
N ARG A 219 11.87 -21.52 -4.07
CA ARG A 219 12.85 -22.16 -4.99
C ARG A 219 12.80 -23.67 -4.97
N ARG A 220 12.55 -24.27 -3.79
CA ARG A 220 12.30 -25.72 -3.71
C ARG A 220 11.04 -26.11 -4.49
N LEU A 221 9.91 -25.39 -4.31
CA LEU A 221 8.67 -25.64 -5.05
C LEU A 221 8.87 -25.53 -6.58
N VAL A 222 9.68 -24.56 -7.04
CA VAL A 222 10.05 -24.42 -8.45
C VAL A 222 10.85 -25.64 -8.92
N SER A 223 11.83 -26.10 -8.15
CA SER A 223 12.64 -27.29 -8.48
C SER A 223 11.79 -28.56 -8.56
N GLU A 224 10.86 -28.74 -7.62
CA GLU A 224 9.89 -29.85 -7.63
C GLU A 224 8.98 -29.82 -8.85
N ARG A 225 8.50 -28.62 -9.25
CA ARG A 225 7.74 -28.45 -10.49
C ARG A 225 8.55 -28.88 -11.71
N MET A 226 9.79 -28.44 -11.80
CA MET A 226 10.67 -28.79 -12.93
C MET A 226 10.99 -30.28 -13.03
N ALA A 227 10.98 -31.00 -11.92
CA ALA A 227 11.18 -32.44 -11.87
C ALA A 227 9.97 -33.24 -12.39
N ARG A 228 8.78 -32.63 -12.46
CA ARG A 228 7.55 -33.27 -12.97
C ARG A 228 7.55 -33.29 -14.51
N PRO A 229 7.01 -34.35 -15.17
CA PRO A 229 6.84 -34.34 -16.60
C PRO A 229 6.00 -33.14 -17.06
N ALA A 230 6.42 -32.46 -18.11
CA ALA A 230 5.65 -31.34 -18.67
C ALA A 230 4.29 -31.84 -19.17
N THR A 231 3.21 -31.36 -18.56
CA THR A 231 1.84 -31.64 -18.96
C THR A 231 1.28 -30.41 -19.68
N GLY A 232 0.84 -30.57 -20.93
CA GLY A 232 0.16 -29.51 -21.67
C GLY A 232 0.68 -29.33 -23.11
N ALA A 233 -0.07 -28.55 -23.90
CA ALA A 233 0.29 -28.21 -25.27
C ALA A 233 1.53 -27.30 -25.29
N LYS A 234 2.44 -27.55 -26.20
CA LYS A 234 3.59 -26.66 -26.42
C LYS A 234 3.09 -25.25 -26.79
N PRO A 235 3.58 -24.20 -26.15
CA PRO A 235 3.17 -22.85 -26.47
C PRO A 235 3.52 -22.46 -27.89
N ARG A 236 2.64 -21.72 -28.56
CA ARG A 236 2.96 -21.20 -29.91
C ARG A 236 4.09 -20.19 -29.80
N VAL A 237 5.11 -20.35 -30.61
CA VAL A 237 6.21 -19.38 -30.70
C VAL A 237 5.72 -18.16 -31.47
N THR A 238 5.54 -17.03 -30.77
CA THR A 238 5.19 -15.74 -31.35
C THR A 238 6.20 -14.68 -30.86
N SER A 239 6.26 -13.53 -31.52
CA SER A 239 7.12 -12.42 -31.05
C SER A 239 6.75 -11.95 -29.64
N ALA A 240 5.47 -12.02 -29.29
CA ALA A 240 4.99 -11.72 -27.93
C ALA A 240 5.51 -12.75 -26.92
N ALA A 241 5.40 -14.05 -27.22
CA ALA A 241 5.91 -15.12 -26.35
C ALA A 241 7.43 -15.00 -26.14
N VAL A 242 8.18 -14.63 -27.19
CA VAL A 242 9.63 -14.39 -27.07
C VAL A 242 9.92 -13.19 -26.18
N ARG A 243 9.18 -12.07 -26.32
CA ARG A 243 9.34 -10.90 -25.43
C ARG A 243 9.04 -11.26 -23.99
N THR A 244 7.97 -12.01 -23.73
CA THR A 244 7.61 -12.47 -22.39
C THR A 244 8.70 -13.35 -21.79
N LEU A 245 9.25 -14.30 -22.55
CA LEU A 245 10.36 -15.14 -22.10
C LEU A 245 11.60 -14.30 -21.76
N VAL A 246 11.97 -13.36 -22.61
CA VAL A 246 13.10 -12.45 -22.36
C VAL A 246 12.85 -11.61 -21.09
N SER A 247 11.61 -11.15 -20.89
CA SER A 247 11.20 -10.40 -19.70
C SER A 247 11.40 -11.20 -18.42
N MET A 248 10.83 -12.42 -18.34
CA MET A 248 11.00 -13.32 -17.19
C MET A 248 12.48 -13.63 -16.92
N THR A 249 13.22 -13.95 -18.01
CA THR A 249 14.63 -14.35 -17.93
C THR A 249 15.51 -13.23 -17.33
N LYS A 250 15.23 -11.98 -17.68
CA LYS A 250 15.98 -10.81 -17.17
C LYS A 250 15.71 -10.51 -15.70
N ARG A 251 14.50 -10.83 -15.23
CA ARG A 251 14.06 -10.52 -13.86
C ARG A 251 14.34 -11.63 -12.86
N HIS A 252 14.50 -12.85 -13.36
CA HIS A 252 14.84 -13.98 -12.51
C HIS A 252 16.26 -13.85 -11.95
N PRO A 253 16.50 -14.18 -10.67
CA PRO A 253 17.84 -14.19 -10.09
C PRO A 253 18.83 -15.04 -10.88
N GLY A 254 20.11 -14.61 -10.94
CA GLY A 254 21.15 -15.30 -11.69
C GLY A 254 21.51 -14.64 -13.01
N THR A 255 22.25 -15.34 -13.86
CA THR A 255 22.66 -14.78 -15.15
C THR A 255 21.62 -15.04 -16.24
N PHE A 256 21.47 -14.09 -17.17
CA PHE A 256 20.53 -14.23 -18.30
C PHE A 256 20.74 -15.54 -19.11
N ARG A 257 22.00 -15.94 -19.32
CA ARG A 257 22.32 -17.14 -20.11
C ARG A 257 21.92 -18.43 -19.39
N GLU A 258 22.14 -18.52 -18.09
CA GLU A 258 21.71 -19.67 -17.28
C GLU A 258 20.20 -19.74 -17.24
N ASN A 259 19.55 -18.64 -16.92
CA ASN A 259 18.11 -18.51 -16.85
C ASN A 259 17.42 -18.90 -18.17
N LEU A 260 17.99 -18.47 -19.32
CA LEU A 260 17.43 -18.82 -20.63
C LEU A 260 17.53 -20.33 -20.94
N ARG A 261 18.55 -21.01 -20.42
CA ARG A 261 18.78 -22.44 -20.64
C ARG A 261 18.04 -23.34 -19.66
N SER A 262 17.88 -22.89 -18.41
CA SER A 262 17.32 -23.71 -17.34
C SER A 262 15.80 -23.91 -17.48
N GLY A 263 15.08 -22.94 -18.07
CA GLY A 263 13.61 -22.90 -18.05
C GLY A 263 13.03 -22.53 -16.67
N GLU A 264 13.87 -22.30 -15.67
CA GLU A 264 13.49 -21.96 -14.30
C GLU A 264 12.65 -20.67 -14.20
N PRO A 265 12.94 -19.56 -14.93
CA PRO A 265 12.11 -18.36 -14.89
C PRO A 265 10.63 -18.62 -15.23
N ARG A 266 10.38 -19.50 -16.21
CA ARG A 266 9.02 -19.87 -16.57
C ARG A 266 8.38 -20.73 -15.47
N ALA A 267 9.10 -21.71 -14.96
CA ALA A 267 8.61 -22.54 -13.86
C ALA A 267 8.31 -21.72 -12.60
N ALA A 268 9.13 -20.69 -12.32
CA ALA A 268 8.90 -19.76 -11.22
C ALA A 268 7.59 -18.96 -11.38
N VAL A 269 7.35 -18.41 -12.58
CA VAL A 269 6.07 -17.71 -12.86
C VAL A 269 4.88 -18.65 -12.72
N GLU A 270 4.94 -19.86 -13.29
CA GLU A 270 3.87 -20.84 -13.18
C GLU A 270 3.63 -21.27 -11.72
N THR A 271 4.70 -21.49 -10.95
CA THR A 271 4.60 -21.82 -9.52
C THR A 271 3.98 -20.67 -8.74
N PHE A 272 4.42 -19.43 -9.00
CA PHE A 272 3.84 -18.25 -8.36
C PHE A 272 2.32 -18.16 -8.58
N LEU A 273 1.85 -18.32 -9.81
CA LEU A 273 0.43 -18.26 -10.15
C LEU A 273 -0.41 -19.33 -9.41
N ASP A 274 0.20 -20.47 -9.09
CA ASP A 274 -0.47 -21.55 -8.36
C ASP A 274 -0.50 -21.33 -6.85
N VAL A 275 0.52 -20.63 -6.28
CA VAL A 275 0.68 -20.59 -4.81
C VAL A 275 0.45 -19.20 -4.18
N PHE A 276 0.32 -18.12 -4.96
CA PHE A 276 0.33 -16.75 -4.42
C PHE A 276 -0.92 -16.39 -3.59
N SER A 277 -2.01 -17.15 -3.71
CA SER A 277 -3.26 -16.89 -3.00
C SER A 277 -3.95 -18.18 -2.56
N ARG A 278 -4.80 -18.06 -1.54
CA ARG A 278 -5.52 -19.19 -0.94
C ARG A 278 -7.01 -18.88 -0.82
N PRO A 279 -7.85 -19.28 -1.81
CA PRO A 279 -9.30 -19.07 -1.75
C PRO A 279 -9.99 -19.77 -0.58
N SER A 280 -9.37 -20.81 -0.01
CA SER A 280 -9.89 -21.56 1.16
C SER A 280 -9.51 -20.94 2.50
N LEU A 281 -8.81 -19.80 2.52
CA LEU A 281 -8.41 -19.13 3.77
C LEU A 281 -9.66 -18.78 4.60
N SER A 282 -9.60 -19.10 5.88
CA SER A 282 -10.70 -18.92 6.82
C SER A 282 -10.19 -18.47 8.21
N TRP A 283 -11.08 -18.10 9.08
CA TRP A 283 -10.75 -17.70 10.45
C TRP A 283 -9.98 -18.77 11.24
N SER A 284 -10.21 -20.05 10.94
CA SER A 284 -9.51 -21.17 11.57
C SER A 284 -8.02 -21.28 11.19
N ASP A 285 -7.59 -20.56 10.18
CA ASP A 285 -6.18 -20.55 9.77
C ASP A 285 -5.34 -19.52 10.56
N LEU A 286 -5.95 -18.50 11.17
CA LEU A 286 -5.24 -17.42 11.87
C LEU A 286 -4.35 -17.89 13.04
N PRO A 287 -4.71 -18.89 13.84
CA PRO A 287 -3.83 -19.43 14.88
C PRO A 287 -2.48 -19.91 14.34
N PHE A 288 -2.46 -20.48 13.11
CA PHE A 288 -1.21 -20.88 12.46
C PHE A 288 -0.22 -19.71 12.35
N LEU A 289 -0.68 -18.52 12.00
CA LEU A 289 0.16 -17.33 11.88
C LEU A 289 0.59 -16.84 13.27
N ARG A 290 -0.34 -16.81 14.24
CA ARG A 290 -0.06 -16.34 15.59
C ARG A 290 1.00 -17.18 16.30
N GLU A 291 1.05 -18.48 16.04
CA GLU A 291 2.07 -19.38 16.58
C GLU A 291 3.48 -19.10 16.04
N ARG A 292 3.59 -18.46 14.87
CA ARG A 292 4.84 -18.26 14.12
C ARG A 292 5.43 -16.87 14.22
N THR A 293 4.72 -15.92 14.81
CA THR A 293 5.23 -14.57 15.00
C THR A 293 4.74 -13.95 16.31
N ARG A 294 5.58 -13.08 16.88
CA ARG A 294 5.20 -12.21 17.99
C ARG A 294 4.88 -10.79 17.54
N LEU A 295 5.10 -10.49 16.28
CA LEU A 295 4.76 -9.19 15.70
C LEU A 295 3.25 -8.96 15.76
N PRO A 296 2.80 -7.71 15.88
CA PRO A 296 1.42 -7.36 15.66
C PRO A 296 0.92 -7.87 14.30
N ILE A 297 -0.28 -8.48 14.31
CA ILE A 297 -0.97 -8.96 13.11
C ILE A 297 -2.16 -8.05 12.84
N LEU A 298 -2.20 -7.45 11.65
CA LEU A 298 -3.32 -6.67 11.17
C LEU A 298 -4.06 -7.43 10.06
N LEU A 299 -5.38 -7.36 10.05
CA LEU A 299 -6.20 -7.87 8.95
C LEU A 299 -6.63 -6.72 8.03
N LYS A 300 -6.24 -6.78 6.76
CA LYS A 300 -6.59 -5.80 5.74
C LYS A 300 -7.67 -6.33 4.81
N GLY A 301 -8.68 -5.49 4.54
CA GLY A 301 -9.84 -5.83 3.71
C GLY A 301 -11.13 -5.99 4.51
N ILE A 302 -11.10 -5.68 5.80
CA ILE A 302 -12.28 -5.76 6.68
C ILE A 302 -13.21 -4.57 6.38
N GLN A 303 -14.47 -4.85 6.10
CA GLN A 303 -15.51 -3.86 5.83
C GLN A 303 -16.79 -4.09 6.67
N HIS A 304 -16.95 -5.29 7.23
CA HIS A 304 -18.14 -5.65 8.00
C HIS A 304 -17.86 -5.63 9.52
N PRO A 305 -18.76 -5.05 10.35
CA PRO A 305 -18.58 -5.01 11.80
C PRO A 305 -18.45 -6.39 12.46
N ASP A 306 -19.13 -7.42 11.93
CA ASP A 306 -19.02 -8.77 12.48
C ASP A 306 -17.65 -9.39 12.21
N ASP A 307 -17.04 -9.12 11.04
CA ASP A 307 -15.67 -9.54 10.75
C ASP A 307 -14.68 -8.85 11.69
N ALA A 308 -14.92 -7.57 12.03
CA ALA A 308 -14.12 -6.87 13.00
C ALA A 308 -14.21 -7.49 14.40
N ARG A 309 -15.41 -7.90 14.85
CA ARG A 309 -15.59 -8.63 16.13
C ARG A 309 -14.87 -9.97 16.10
N GLN A 310 -15.02 -10.72 15.00
CA GLN A 310 -14.38 -12.02 14.85
C GLN A 310 -12.86 -11.91 14.80
N ALA A 311 -12.31 -10.84 14.20
CA ALA A 311 -10.88 -10.56 14.23
C ALA A 311 -10.36 -10.36 15.67
N LEU A 312 -11.11 -9.63 16.49
CA LEU A 312 -10.76 -9.44 17.90
C LEU A 312 -10.83 -10.74 18.70
N ASP A 313 -11.86 -11.57 18.46
CA ASP A 313 -12.00 -12.89 19.10
C ASP A 313 -10.85 -13.83 18.68
N ALA A 314 -10.29 -13.66 17.48
CA ALA A 314 -9.12 -14.36 16.99
C ALA A 314 -7.78 -13.80 17.51
N GLY A 315 -7.78 -12.77 18.36
CA GLY A 315 -6.58 -12.17 18.95
C GLY A 315 -5.74 -11.36 17.97
N ILE A 316 -6.40 -10.67 17.00
CA ILE A 316 -5.75 -9.79 16.02
C ILE A 316 -5.45 -8.44 16.66
N ASP A 317 -4.29 -7.86 16.32
CA ASP A 317 -3.76 -6.65 16.96
C ASP A 317 -4.19 -5.35 16.25
N GLY A 318 -4.75 -5.42 15.04
CA GLY A 318 -5.20 -4.23 14.29
C GLY A 318 -6.04 -4.56 13.07
N ILE A 319 -6.81 -3.60 12.61
CA ILE A 319 -7.72 -3.75 11.47
C ILE A 319 -7.43 -2.65 10.44
N VAL A 320 -7.37 -3.03 9.16
CA VAL A 320 -7.34 -2.08 8.05
C VAL A 320 -8.64 -2.20 7.26
N VAL A 321 -9.49 -1.17 7.42
CA VAL A 321 -10.72 -1.01 6.63
C VAL A 321 -10.31 -0.62 5.22
N SER A 322 -10.62 -1.48 4.25
CA SER A 322 -10.11 -1.37 2.89
C SER A 322 -11.03 -2.03 1.88
N THR A 323 -11.16 -1.42 0.71
CA THR A 323 -11.78 -2.03 -0.48
C THR A 323 -10.71 -2.43 -1.51
N HIS A 324 -9.41 -2.45 -1.12
CA HIS A 324 -8.30 -2.60 -2.08
C HIS A 324 -8.37 -1.57 -3.22
N ALA A 325 -8.83 -0.35 -2.89
CA ALA A 325 -9.08 0.71 -3.86
C ALA A 325 -10.04 0.32 -5.00
N GLY A 326 -11.00 -0.57 -4.73
CA GLY A 326 -11.99 -1.05 -5.70
C GLY A 326 -11.45 -2.07 -6.70
N ARG A 327 -10.27 -2.66 -6.46
CA ARG A 327 -9.62 -3.57 -7.42
C ARG A 327 -10.11 -5.02 -7.35
N GLN A 328 -10.92 -5.38 -6.35
CA GLN A 328 -11.33 -6.76 -6.10
C GLN A 328 -12.82 -6.97 -6.30
N VAL A 329 -13.66 -6.28 -5.57
CA VAL A 329 -15.13 -6.38 -5.68
C VAL A 329 -15.66 -5.11 -6.31
N ASP A 330 -16.38 -5.22 -7.44
CA ASP A 330 -17.15 -4.12 -7.99
C ASP A 330 -18.54 -4.08 -7.35
N GLY A 331 -19.07 -2.88 -7.11
CA GLY A 331 -20.35 -2.70 -6.41
C GLY A 331 -20.29 -2.86 -4.88
N ALA A 332 -19.09 -2.87 -4.29
CA ALA A 332 -18.92 -2.82 -2.84
C ALA A 332 -19.12 -1.39 -2.31
N ILE A 333 -19.39 -1.30 -1.00
CA ILE A 333 -19.47 -0.02 -0.27
C ILE A 333 -18.12 0.69 -0.26
N GLY A 334 -18.10 2.01 -0.13
CA GLY A 334 -16.88 2.78 0.08
C GLY A 334 -16.23 2.49 1.43
N ALA A 335 -14.90 2.47 1.49
CA ALA A 335 -14.17 2.15 2.72
C ALA A 335 -14.51 3.11 3.88
N LEU A 336 -14.67 4.42 3.59
CA LEU A 336 -15.06 5.40 4.60
C LEU A 336 -16.48 5.17 5.12
N ASP A 337 -17.40 4.67 4.28
CA ASP A 337 -18.76 4.34 4.73
C ASP A 337 -18.77 3.11 5.65
N ALA A 338 -17.84 2.16 5.47
CA ALA A 338 -17.67 1.01 6.36
C ALA A 338 -17.00 1.37 7.69
N LEU A 339 -16.17 2.43 7.72
CA LEU A 339 -15.32 2.77 8.86
C LEU A 339 -16.09 2.96 10.17
N PRO A 340 -17.17 3.75 10.28
CA PRO A 340 -17.86 3.99 11.56
C PRO A 340 -18.37 2.70 12.20
N GLY A 341 -18.95 1.79 11.42
CA GLY A 341 -19.44 0.50 11.91
C GLY A 341 -18.33 -0.41 12.42
N VAL A 342 -17.17 -0.40 11.75
CA VAL A 342 -16.00 -1.16 12.18
C VAL A 342 -15.40 -0.54 13.46
N VAL A 343 -15.28 0.78 13.54
CA VAL A 343 -14.77 1.50 14.72
C VAL A 343 -15.65 1.21 15.94
N GLU A 344 -16.97 1.26 15.79
CA GLU A 344 -17.91 0.91 16.84
C GLU A 344 -17.75 -0.54 17.32
N ALA A 345 -17.63 -1.49 16.37
CA ALA A 345 -17.44 -2.90 16.67
C ALA A 345 -16.11 -3.17 17.41
N VAL A 346 -15.05 -2.45 17.04
CA VAL A 346 -13.73 -2.53 17.68
C VAL A 346 -13.75 -1.93 19.07
N GLY A 347 -14.46 -0.82 19.29
CA GLY A 347 -14.61 -0.18 20.59
C GLY A 347 -13.28 0.22 21.24
N GLY A 348 -12.31 0.66 20.45
CA GLY A 348 -10.99 1.12 20.93
C GLY A 348 -10.02 0.03 21.39
N ARG A 349 -10.36 -1.25 21.23
CA ARG A 349 -9.51 -2.39 21.69
C ARG A 349 -8.24 -2.55 20.90
N VAL A 350 -8.26 -2.24 19.61
CA VAL A 350 -7.12 -2.27 18.70
C VAL A 350 -7.15 -1.07 17.75
N PRO A 351 -6.04 -0.65 17.14
CA PRO A 351 -6.04 0.41 16.14
C PRO A 351 -6.85 -0.01 14.91
N VAL A 352 -7.59 0.97 14.36
CA VAL A 352 -8.31 0.86 13.09
C VAL A 352 -7.67 1.81 12.09
N ILE A 353 -7.15 1.26 10.99
CA ILE A 353 -6.55 2.02 9.90
C ILE A 353 -7.55 2.04 8.75
N LEU A 354 -7.66 3.17 8.06
CA LEU A 354 -8.44 3.27 6.83
C LEU A 354 -7.50 3.37 5.63
N ASP A 355 -7.76 2.66 4.55
CA ASP A 355 -7.23 3.01 3.23
C ASP A 355 -8.35 3.01 2.18
N SER A 356 -8.01 3.30 0.92
CA SER A 356 -8.90 3.43 -0.23
C SER A 356 -9.63 4.78 -0.31
N GLY A 357 -9.42 5.47 -1.43
CA GLY A 357 -10.11 6.72 -1.76
C GLY A 357 -9.45 8.02 -1.27
N VAL A 358 -8.38 7.96 -0.53
CA VAL A 358 -7.68 9.14 0.03
C VAL A 358 -6.98 9.94 -1.08
N ARG A 359 -7.31 11.23 -1.22
CA ARG A 359 -6.82 12.14 -2.27
C ARG A 359 -5.96 13.28 -1.71
N GLY A 360 -6.19 13.68 -0.46
CA GLY A 360 -5.53 14.83 0.15
C GLY A 360 -5.65 14.83 1.68
N GLY A 361 -5.09 15.86 2.32
CA GLY A 361 -5.07 15.98 3.77
C GLY A 361 -6.46 16.13 4.39
N ALA A 362 -7.41 16.73 3.67
CA ALA A 362 -8.79 16.83 4.14
C ALA A 362 -9.46 15.45 4.28
N ASP A 363 -9.13 14.50 3.40
CA ASP A 363 -9.62 13.12 3.50
C ASP A 363 -9.00 12.41 4.71
N VAL A 364 -7.70 12.64 4.98
CA VAL A 364 -7.02 12.13 6.18
C VAL A 364 -7.74 12.63 7.44
N VAL A 365 -8.01 13.93 7.54
CA VAL A 365 -8.70 14.51 8.73
C VAL A 365 -10.12 13.97 8.89
N ARG A 366 -10.87 13.76 7.79
CA ARG A 366 -12.21 13.14 7.85
C ARG A 366 -12.16 11.71 8.39
N ALA A 367 -11.22 10.90 7.89
CA ALA A 367 -11.07 9.53 8.35
C ALA A 367 -10.71 9.44 9.83
N LEU A 368 -9.78 10.29 10.30
CA LEU A 368 -9.41 10.39 11.72
C LEU A 368 -10.59 10.83 12.57
N ALA A 369 -11.35 11.86 12.15
CA ALA A 369 -12.54 12.32 12.85
C ALA A 369 -13.62 11.23 12.97
N LEU A 370 -13.70 10.31 12.01
CA LEU A 370 -14.61 9.16 12.04
C LEU A 370 -14.04 7.93 12.77
N GLY A 371 -12.91 8.09 13.46
CA GLY A 371 -12.36 7.11 14.39
C GLY A 371 -11.23 6.23 13.83
N ALA A 372 -10.70 6.52 12.64
CA ALA A 372 -9.46 5.88 12.22
C ALA A 372 -8.29 6.33 13.10
N THR A 373 -7.42 5.39 13.49
CA THR A 373 -6.18 5.70 14.22
C THR A 373 -5.10 6.22 13.26
N ALA A 374 -5.08 5.71 12.03
CA ALA A 374 -4.17 6.12 10.97
C ALA A 374 -4.84 5.94 9.60
N VAL A 375 -4.20 6.52 8.57
CA VAL A 375 -4.71 6.49 7.19
C VAL A 375 -3.64 5.97 6.25
N GLY A 376 -3.97 4.90 5.52
CA GLY A 376 -3.14 4.32 4.49
C GLY A 376 -3.31 5.03 3.15
N VAL A 377 -2.20 5.36 2.49
CA VAL A 377 -2.19 5.98 1.17
C VAL A 377 -1.49 5.08 0.16
N GLY A 378 -2.11 4.89 -1.00
CA GLY A 378 -1.62 4.01 -2.07
C GLY A 378 -1.33 4.78 -3.35
N ARG A 379 -2.33 4.90 -4.24
CA ARG A 379 -2.15 5.46 -5.59
C ARG A 379 -1.48 6.84 -5.63
N SER A 380 -1.72 7.71 -4.64
CA SER A 380 -1.18 9.07 -4.64
C SER A 380 0.34 9.11 -4.73
N TRP A 381 1.04 8.35 -3.89
CA TRP A 381 2.50 8.33 -3.92
C TRP A 381 3.04 7.55 -5.13
N VAL A 382 2.31 6.52 -5.64
CA VAL A 382 2.68 5.83 -6.88
C VAL A 382 2.66 6.78 -8.06
N TYR A 383 1.70 7.71 -8.09
CA TYR A 383 1.65 8.76 -9.12
C TYR A 383 2.86 9.69 -9.02
N GLY A 384 3.26 10.06 -7.80
CA GLY A 384 4.51 10.80 -7.58
C GLY A 384 5.73 10.03 -8.07
N LEU A 385 5.82 8.74 -7.72
CA LEU A 385 6.89 7.84 -8.17
C LEU A 385 6.98 7.78 -9.70
N ALA A 386 5.85 7.71 -10.40
CA ALA A 386 5.80 7.72 -11.87
C ALA A 386 6.31 9.02 -12.50
N ILE A 387 6.08 10.15 -11.86
CA ILE A 387 6.42 11.47 -12.39
C ILE A 387 7.90 11.78 -12.17
N ASP A 388 8.45 11.46 -10.99
CA ASP A 388 9.81 11.87 -10.61
C ASP A 388 10.52 10.89 -9.65
N GLY A 389 10.28 9.60 -9.77
CA GLY A 389 10.95 8.57 -8.98
C GLY A 389 10.80 8.79 -7.45
N GLU A 390 11.86 8.51 -6.69
CA GLU A 390 11.91 8.71 -5.24
C GLU A 390 11.48 10.12 -4.81
N GLN A 391 12.01 11.16 -5.49
CA GLN A 391 11.69 12.53 -5.15
C GLN A 391 10.21 12.84 -5.34
N GLY A 392 9.60 12.32 -6.41
CA GLY A 392 8.18 12.49 -6.67
C GLY A 392 7.30 11.83 -5.59
N ALA A 393 7.62 10.61 -5.19
CA ALA A 393 6.92 9.93 -4.10
C ALA A 393 7.06 10.69 -2.78
N ARG A 394 8.28 11.17 -2.46
CA ARG A 394 8.55 12.00 -1.28
C ARG A 394 7.74 13.29 -1.27
N GLU A 395 7.71 14.02 -2.38
CA GLU A 395 6.95 15.27 -2.47
C GLU A 395 5.44 15.07 -2.32
N VAL A 396 4.87 13.99 -2.84
CA VAL A 396 3.46 13.66 -2.61
C VAL A 396 3.19 13.43 -1.13
N LEU A 397 4.04 12.65 -0.44
CA LEU A 397 3.90 12.42 1.00
C LEU A 397 4.05 13.72 1.79
N GLN A 398 5.03 14.57 1.45
CA GLN A 398 5.21 15.90 2.07
C GLN A 398 3.99 16.80 1.87
N ASN A 399 3.43 16.83 0.66
CA ASN A 399 2.23 17.62 0.37
C ASN A 399 1.03 17.11 1.18
N LEU A 400 0.84 15.80 1.29
CA LEU A 400 -0.23 15.19 2.06
C LEU A 400 -0.10 15.49 3.56
N ILE A 401 1.10 15.38 4.12
CA ILE A 401 1.41 15.74 5.52
C ILE A 401 1.12 17.22 5.75
N ALA A 402 1.60 18.07 4.86
CA ALA A 402 1.43 19.52 4.95
C ALA A 402 -0.03 19.94 4.89
N GLU A 403 -0.80 19.36 3.97
CA GLU A 403 -2.23 19.62 3.85
C GLU A 403 -2.98 19.12 5.08
N THR A 404 -2.64 17.95 5.61
CA THR A 404 -3.24 17.41 6.85
C THR A 404 -3.02 18.36 8.04
N ASP A 405 -1.80 18.85 8.22
CA ASP A 405 -1.45 19.84 9.26
C ASP A 405 -2.28 21.13 9.13
N LEU A 406 -2.39 21.65 7.92
CA LEU A 406 -3.14 22.89 7.65
C LEU A 406 -4.63 22.70 7.87
N VAL A 407 -5.21 21.59 7.36
CA VAL A 407 -6.65 21.31 7.52
C VAL A 407 -6.98 21.10 9.00
N LEU A 408 -6.15 20.38 9.74
CA LEU A 408 -6.32 20.21 11.19
C LEU A 408 -6.37 21.56 11.89
N GLY A 409 -5.35 22.40 11.72
CA GLY A 409 -5.28 23.71 12.35
C GLY A 409 -6.40 24.66 11.92
N LEU A 410 -6.73 24.72 10.63
CA LEU A 410 -7.84 25.54 10.11
C LEU A 410 -9.21 25.06 10.59
N SER A 411 -9.33 23.80 11.00
CA SER A 411 -10.53 23.25 11.65
C SER A 411 -10.59 23.57 13.14
N GLY A 412 -9.58 24.23 13.70
CA GLY A 412 -9.51 24.62 15.12
C GLY A 412 -9.14 23.45 16.02
N VAL A 413 -8.33 22.52 15.54
CA VAL A 413 -7.85 21.34 16.27
C VAL A 413 -6.32 21.37 16.33
N ALA A 414 -5.76 21.17 17.53
CA ALA A 414 -4.32 21.22 17.75
C ALA A 414 -3.65 19.83 17.68
N THR A 415 -4.36 18.77 18.03
CA THR A 415 -3.80 17.41 18.04
C THR A 415 -4.74 16.41 17.36
N VAL A 416 -4.18 15.33 16.80
CA VAL A 416 -5.00 14.23 16.23
C VAL A 416 -5.91 13.62 17.29
N ALA A 417 -5.47 13.57 18.56
CA ALA A 417 -6.26 13.02 19.66
C ALA A 417 -7.51 13.84 20.02
N GLU A 418 -7.57 15.11 19.61
CA GLU A 418 -8.73 15.98 19.82
C GLU A 418 -9.79 15.82 18.72
N LEU A 419 -9.48 15.10 17.62
CA LEU A 419 -10.46 14.87 16.57
C LEU A 419 -11.52 13.86 17.01
N GLY A 420 -12.76 14.22 16.82
CA GLY A 420 -13.90 13.35 17.06
C GLY A 420 -15.00 13.54 16.02
N PRO A 421 -16.08 12.74 16.11
CA PRO A 421 -17.18 12.77 15.14
C PRO A 421 -17.87 14.14 15.01
N GLU A 422 -17.77 14.98 16.04
CA GLU A 422 -18.31 16.36 16.04
C GLU A 422 -17.55 17.31 15.09
N ALA A 423 -16.36 16.93 14.66
CA ALA A 423 -15.58 17.69 13.66
C ALA A 423 -16.06 17.48 12.22
N VAL A 424 -17.00 16.57 12.01
CA VAL A 424 -17.55 16.26 10.67
C VAL A 424 -19.07 16.20 10.71
N THR A 425 -19.68 16.43 9.55
CA THR A 425 -21.12 16.22 9.36
C THR A 425 -21.37 15.53 8.03
N ARG A 426 -22.34 14.63 7.98
CA ARG A 426 -22.76 13.98 6.73
C ARG A 426 -23.78 14.88 6.02
N ILE A 427 -23.66 15.02 4.70
CA ILE A 427 -24.56 15.80 3.84
C ILE A 427 -25.35 14.90 2.91
#